data_ce22080e62a9f359c65382616dffe968
#
_entry.id   ce22080e62a9f359c65382616dffe968
#
_cell.length_a   1.000
_cell.length_b   1.000
_cell.length_c   1.000
_cell.angle_alpha   90.00
_cell.angle_beta   90.00
_cell.angle_gamma   90.00
#
_symmetry.space_group_name_H-M   'P 1'
#
loop_
_entity.id
_entity.type
_entity.pdbx_description
1 polymer ?
#
loop_
_entity_poly.entity_id
_entity_poly.type
_entity_poly.pdbx_seq_one_letter_code
_entity_poly.pdbx_strand_id
1 'polypeptide(L)'
;MPFTQLAGATAAAKALAPTACTTIEEIGSTGIGGLTLGFLALTVTTIVMVAKAANADPERRKYYFCNTFICGIATFAYFSMLSGQGWTAISGCRQFFYAHYVDWILTTPLIILNLGAAHIRHHIHCVLS
;
A
#
# COMPACT_ATOMS: atom_id res chain seq x y z
N MET A 1 -3.78 -24.93 -0.36
CA MET A 1 -5.08 -24.34 -0.70
C MET A 1 -5.23 -24.36 -2.19
N PRO A 2 -6.25 -25.00 -2.75
CA PRO A 2 -6.36 -25.16 -4.19
C PRO A 2 -6.75 -23.81 -4.84
N PHE A 3 -6.12 -23.51 -5.94
CA PHE A 3 -6.35 -22.34 -6.84
C PHE A 3 -7.83 -22.13 -7.23
N THR A 4 -8.65 -23.15 -7.10
CA THR A 4 -10.10 -23.14 -7.36
C THR A 4 -10.90 -22.25 -6.38
N GLN A 5 -10.42 -22.01 -5.16
CA GLN A 5 -11.10 -21.10 -4.22
C GLN A 5 -10.86 -19.61 -4.55
N LEU A 6 -9.71 -19.28 -5.13
CA LEU A 6 -9.44 -17.90 -5.61
C LEU A 6 -10.34 -17.55 -6.79
N ALA A 7 -10.57 -18.50 -7.70
CA ALA A 7 -11.52 -18.33 -8.81
C ALA A 7 -12.97 -18.17 -8.33
N GLY A 8 -13.34 -18.83 -7.24
CA GLY A 8 -14.65 -18.69 -6.60
C GLY A 8 -14.87 -17.32 -5.95
N ALA A 9 -13.84 -16.75 -5.31
CA ALA A 9 -13.91 -15.42 -4.69
C ALA A 9 -14.03 -14.30 -5.73
N THR A 10 -13.33 -14.42 -6.85
CA THR A 10 -13.45 -13.48 -8.00
C THR A 10 -14.81 -13.63 -8.69
N ALA A 11 -15.36 -14.84 -8.79
CA ALA A 11 -16.70 -15.06 -9.33
C ALA A 11 -17.80 -14.53 -8.40
N ALA A 12 -17.65 -14.66 -7.07
CA ALA A 12 -18.58 -14.12 -6.09
C ALA A 12 -18.55 -12.57 -6.04
N ALA A 13 -17.37 -11.96 -6.16
CA ALA A 13 -17.23 -10.49 -6.28
C ALA A 13 -17.86 -9.98 -7.58
N LYS A 14 -17.77 -10.76 -8.65
CA LYS A 14 -18.42 -10.46 -9.94
C LYS A 14 -19.95 -10.63 -9.88
N ALA A 15 -20.45 -11.51 -9.02
CA ALA A 15 -21.90 -11.71 -8.81
C ALA A 15 -22.55 -10.62 -7.94
N LEU A 16 -21.76 -9.87 -7.14
CA LEU A 16 -22.23 -8.72 -6.37
C LEU A 16 -22.15 -7.40 -7.16
N ALA A 17 -21.60 -7.40 -8.37
CA ALA A 17 -21.64 -6.25 -9.25
C ALA A 17 -23.12 -5.99 -9.67
N PRO A 18 -23.58 -4.73 -9.64
CA PRO A 18 -24.95 -4.42 -10.05
C PRO A 18 -25.20 -5.00 -11.45
N THR A 19 -26.32 -5.67 -11.60
CA THR A 19 -26.75 -6.50 -12.75
C THR A 19 -26.78 -5.78 -14.12
N ALA A 20 -26.31 -4.54 -14.18
CA ALA A 20 -26.28 -3.71 -15.39
C ALA A 20 -24.92 -3.70 -16.12
N CYS A 21 -23.87 -4.28 -15.55
CA CYS A 21 -22.53 -4.25 -16.15
C CYS A 21 -22.26 -5.54 -16.94
N THR A 22 -22.47 -5.52 -18.22
CA THR A 22 -22.07 -6.60 -19.15
C THR A 22 -20.57 -6.61 -19.42
N THR A 23 -19.91 -5.44 -19.33
CA THR A 23 -18.46 -5.29 -19.48
C THR A 23 -17.94 -4.33 -18.41
N ILE A 24 -16.89 -4.72 -17.68
CA ILE A 24 -16.21 -3.87 -16.70
C ILE A 24 -15.05 -3.19 -17.43
N GLU A 25 -14.98 -1.85 -17.34
CA GLU A 25 -13.85 -1.10 -17.85
C GLU A 25 -12.66 -1.31 -16.91
N GLU A 26 -11.76 -2.21 -17.33
CA GLU A 26 -10.52 -2.52 -16.61
C GLU A 26 -9.44 -1.47 -16.90
N ILE A 27 -8.51 -1.32 -15.94
CA ILE A 27 -7.34 -0.46 -16.16
C ILE A 27 -6.55 -0.96 -17.38
N GLY A 28 -6.26 -0.04 -18.29
CA GLY A 28 -5.42 -0.34 -19.46
C GLY A 28 -3.98 -0.67 -19.08
N SER A 29 -3.21 -1.11 -20.06
CA SER A 29 -1.78 -1.48 -19.90
C SER A 29 -0.92 -0.41 -19.22
N THR A 30 -1.22 0.86 -19.44
CA THR A 30 -0.55 2.01 -18.78
C THR A 30 -0.81 2.02 -17.27
N GLY A 31 -2.02 1.71 -16.83
CA GLY A 31 -2.37 1.63 -15.41
C GLY A 31 -1.67 0.46 -14.72
N ILE A 32 -1.65 -0.71 -15.36
CA ILE A 32 -0.92 -1.89 -14.87
C ILE A 32 0.58 -1.60 -14.78
N GLY A 33 1.15 -0.91 -15.78
CA GLY A 33 2.54 -0.47 -15.78
C GLY A 33 2.85 0.45 -14.60
N GLY A 34 1.98 1.41 -14.31
CA GLY A 34 2.11 2.31 -13.15
C GLY A 34 2.07 1.58 -11.81
N LEU A 35 1.13 0.63 -11.65
CA LEU A 35 1.05 -0.21 -10.44
C LEU A 35 2.31 -1.07 -10.27
N THR A 36 2.84 -1.63 -11.35
CA THR A 36 4.06 -2.46 -11.33
C THR A 36 5.27 -1.62 -10.92
N LEU A 37 5.44 -0.44 -11.50
CA LEU A 37 6.54 0.46 -11.13
C LEU A 37 6.42 0.90 -9.67
N GLY A 38 5.23 1.25 -9.19
CA GLY A 38 4.97 1.58 -7.80
C GLY A 38 5.32 0.42 -6.86
N PHE A 39 4.88 -0.79 -7.18
CA PHE A 39 5.21 -1.99 -6.42
C PHE A 39 6.72 -2.24 -6.32
N LEU A 40 7.44 -2.15 -7.44
CA LEU A 40 8.90 -2.36 -7.45
C LEU A 40 9.63 -1.27 -6.65
N ALA A 41 9.25 -0.01 -6.81
CA ALA A 41 9.86 1.10 -6.08
C ALA A 41 9.64 0.96 -4.57
N LEU A 42 8.42 0.64 -4.12
CA LEU A 42 8.10 0.44 -2.71
C LEU A 42 8.81 -0.78 -2.12
N THR A 43 8.92 -1.87 -2.88
CA THR A 43 9.65 -3.08 -2.47
C THR A 43 11.12 -2.78 -2.24
N VAL A 44 11.78 -2.12 -3.20
CA VAL A 44 13.20 -1.72 -3.08
C VAL A 44 13.38 -0.79 -1.88
N THR A 45 12.51 0.20 -1.72
CA THR A 45 12.56 1.12 -0.57
C THR A 45 12.41 0.39 0.75
N THR A 46 11.48 -0.57 0.86
CA THR A 46 11.30 -1.40 2.07
C THR A 46 12.58 -2.17 2.40
N ILE A 47 13.20 -2.82 1.43
CA ILE A 47 14.45 -3.56 1.61
C ILE A 47 15.58 -2.64 2.11
N VAL A 48 15.73 -1.46 1.48
CA VAL A 48 16.74 -0.47 1.88
C VAL A 48 16.49 0.02 3.30
N MET A 49 15.24 0.27 3.69
CA MET A 49 14.89 0.72 5.05
C MET A 49 15.16 -0.37 6.10
N VAL A 50 14.89 -1.64 5.80
CA VAL A 50 15.25 -2.77 6.67
C VAL A 50 16.76 -2.85 6.86
N ALA A 51 17.53 -2.78 5.78
CA ALA A 51 18.99 -2.81 5.84
C ALA A 51 19.56 -1.64 6.67
N LYS A 52 19.01 -0.43 6.50
CA LYS A 52 19.39 0.74 7.31
C LYS A 52 18.99 0.57 8.77
N ALA A 53 17.81 0.01 9.07
CA ALA A 53 17.37 -0.26 10.43
C ALA A 53 18.30 -1.24 11.17
N ALA A 54 18.84 -2.24 10.45
CA ALA A 54 19.77 -3.20 11.02
C ALA A 54 21.11 -2.57 11.43
N ASN A 55 21.57 -1.56 10.68
CA ASN A 55 22.87 -0.89 10.88
C ASN A 55 22.76 0.47 11.62
N ALA A 56 21.56 0.87 12.02
CA ALA A 56 21.33 2.16 12.65
C ALA A 56 21.54 2.13 14.16
N ASP A 57 21.96 3.28 14.72
CA ASP A 57 21.99 3.51 16.16
C ASP A 57 20.61 3.31 16.80
N PRO A 58 20.52 2.88 18.06
CA PRO A 58 19.26 2.57 18.76
C PRO A 58 18.24 3.72 18.70
N GLU A 59 18.71 4.98 18.72
CA GLU A 59 17.86 6.14 18.68
C GLU A 59 17.20 6.38 17.31
N ARG A 60 17.91 6.12 16.20
CA ARG A 60 17.42 6.29 14.84
C ARG A 60 16.66 5.07 14.36
N ARG A 61 16.91 3.91 14.94
CA ARG A 61 16.36 2.62 14.56
C ARG A 61 14.83 2.61 14.51
N LYS A 62 14.17 3.23 15.49
CA LYS A 62 12.71 3.33 15.58
C LYS A 62 12.09 4.06 14.36
N TYR A 63 12.76 5.09 13.82
CA TYR A 63 12.28 5.80 12.63
C TYR A 63 12.39 4.93 11.37
N TYR A 64 13.47 4.16 11.24
CA TYR A 64 13.63 3.22 10.14
C TYR A 64 12.60 2.09 10.21
N PHE A 65 12.29 1.57 11.40
CA PHE A 65 11.23 0.59 11.58
C PHE A 65 9.86 1.15 11.20
N CYS A 66 9.52 2.36 11.63
CA CYS A 66 8.27 3.00 11.27
C CYS A 66 8.14 3.16 9.76
N ASN A 67 9.18 3.65 9.09
CA ASN A 67 9.21 3.76 7.62
C ASN A 67 9.11 2.39 6.93
N THR A 68 9.75 1.35 7.49
CA THR A 68 9.65 -0.01 6.97
C THR A 68 8.19 -0.51 7.02
N PHE A 69 7.47 -0.26 8.11
CA PHE A 69 6.06 -0.61 8.22
C PHE A 69 5.20 0.14 7.19
N ILE A 70 5.40 1.44 7.04
CA ILE A 70 4.68 2.27 6.07
C ILE A 70 4.90 1.73 4.65
N CYS A 71 6.15 1.56 4.23
CA CYS A 71 6.49 1.05 2.90
C CYS A 71 6.04 -0.40 2.71
N GLY A 72 6.09 -1.23 3.74
CA GLY A 72 5.65 -2.62 3.70
C GLY A 72 4.14 -2.75 3.49
N ILE A 73 3.33 -1.96 4.20
CA ILE A 73 1.87 -1.92 4.02
C ILE A 73 1.52 -1.47 2.60
N ALA A 74 2.16 -0.38 2.13
CA ALA A 74 1.96 0.12 0.77
C ALA A 74 2.38 -0.92 -0.29
N THR A 75 3.51 -1.59 -0.11
CA THR A 75 3.95 -2.68 -1.00
C THR A 75 2.90 -3.79 -1.08
N PHE A 76 2.34 -4.20 0.05
CA PHE A 76 1.30 -5.24 0.09
C PHE A 76 0.01 -4.80 -0.59
N ALA A 77 -0.41 -3.53 -0.42
CA ALA A 77 -1.57 -2.98 -1.11
C ALA A 77 -1.39 -2.97 -2.63
N TYR A 78 -0.23 -2.53 -3.13
CA TYR A 78 0.09 -2.57 -4.55
C TYR A 78 0.17 -4.00 -5.11
N PHE A 79 0.74 -4.93 -4.35
CA PHE A 79 0.73 -6.35 -4.70
C PHE A 79 -0.69 -6.90 -4.81
N SER A 80 -1.58 -6.57 -3.86
CA SER A 80 -2.98 -6.99 -3.90
C SER A 80 -3.70 -6.48 -5.15
N MET A 81 -3.47 -5.22 -5.53
CA MET A 81 -4.05 -4.64 -6.75
C MET A 81 -3.52 -5.32 -8.01
N LEU A 82 -2.21 -5.61 -8.09
CA LEU A 82 -1.60 -6.33 -9.22
C LEU A 82 -2.07 -7.78 -9.33
N SER A 83 -2.36 -8.43 -8.20
CA SER A 83 -2.90 -9.81 -8.16
C SER A 83 -4.37 -9.90 -8.56
N GLY A 84 -4.99 -8.80 -8.99
CA GLY A 84 -6.40 -8.76 -9.34
C GLY A 84 -7.33 -8.80 -8.11
N GLN A 85 -6.81 -8.52 -6.92
CA GLN A 85 -7.57 -8.40 -5.67
C GLN A 85 -7.66 -6.93 -5.25
N GLY A 86 -8.46 -6.66 -4.21
CA GLY A 86 -8.52 -5.31 -3.65
C GLY A 86 -9.25 -4.29 -4.53
N TRP A 87 -10.10 -4.75 -5.45
CA TRP A 87 -10.94 -3.91 -6.28
C TRP A 87 -12.41 -4.35 -6.27
N THR A 88 -13.30 -3.44 -6.63
CA THR A 88 -14.72 -3.70 -6.82
C THR A 88 -15.24 -2.90 -8.01
N ALA A 89 -16.34 -3.36 -8.61
CA ALA A 89 -17.02 -2.59 -9.64
C ALA A 89 -17.95 -1.55 -9.00
N ILE A 90 -17.86 -0.31 -9.44
CA ILE A 90 -18.74 0.78 -9.01
C ILE A 90 -19.73 1.16 -10.12
N SER A 91 -20.69 2.04 -9.78
CA SER A 91 -21.66 2.59 -10.73
C SER A 91 -20.93 3.17 -11.96
N GLY A 92 -21.33 2.74 -13.16
CA GLY A 92 -20.63 3.07 -14.40
C GLY A 92 -19.67 2.00 -14.89
N CYS A 93 -19.70 0.80 -14.28
CA CYS A 93 -18.92 -0.38 -14.71
C CYS A 93 -17.40 -0.17 -14.72
N ARG A 94 -16.90 0.70 -13.85
CA ARG A 94 -15.46 0.99 -13.71
C ARG A 94 -14.85 0.22 -12.55
N GLN A 95 -13.60 -0.20 -12.72
CA GLN A 95 -12.80 -0.85 -11.70
C GLN A 95 -12.35 0.17 -10.65
N PHE A 96 -12.69 -0.06 -9.38
CA PHE A 96 -12.35 0.79 -8.24
C PHE A 96 -11.47 0.03 -7.26
N PHE A 97 -10.27 0.55 -6.98
CA PHE A 97 -9.31 -0.08 -6.09
C PHE A 97 -9.49 0.41 -4.66
N TYR A 98 -10.25 -0.32 -3.85
CA TYR A 98 -10.42 -0.01 -2.43
C TYR A 98 -9.15 -0.30 -1.59
N ALA A 99 -8.28 -1.20 -2.04
CA ALA A 99 -7.02 -1.52 -1.36
C ALA A 99 -6.14 -0.28 -1.16
N HIS A 100 -6.19 0.67 -2.09
CA HIS A 100 -5.47 1.94 -2.00
C HIS A 100 -5.94 2.81 -0.82
N TYR A 101 -7.24 2.83 -0.55
CA TYR A 101 -7.81 3.57 0.58
C TYR A 101 -7.52 2.89 1.92
N VAL A 102 -7.54 1.56 1.95
CA VAL A 102 -7.14 0.78 3.14
C VAL A 102 -5.68 1.05 3.49
N ASP A 103 -4.80 1.09 2.49
CA ASP A 103 -3.41 1.49 2.66
C ASP A 103 -3.30 2.88 3.31
N TRP A 104 -3.98 3.87 2.79
CA TRP A 104 -3.91 5.24 3.31
C TRP A 104 -4.44 5.39 4.73
N ILE A 105 -5.50 4.67 5.10
CA ILE A 105 -6.04 4.68 6.47
C ILE A 105 -5.00 4.16 7.46
N LEU A 106 -4.17 3.20 7.07
CA LEU A 106 -3.13 2.62 7.93
C LEU A 106 -1.83 3.42 7.90
N THR A 107 -1.41 3.87 6.72
CA THR A 107 -0.10 4.52 6.55
C THR A 107 -0.11 5.99 6.93
N THR A 108 -1.20 6.71 6.72
CA THR A 108 -1.28 8.16 7.03
C THR A 108 -1.06 8.48 8.50
N PRO A 109 -1.69 7.79 9.48
CA PRO A 109 -1.39 8.02 10.89
C PRO A 109 0.07 7.75 11.26
N LEU A 110 0.67 6.71 10.69
CA LEU A 110 2.07 6.37 10.92
C LEU A 110 3.02 7.42 10.35
N ILE A 111 2.71 7.98 9.19
CA ILE A 111 3.48 9.09 8.58
C ILE A 111 3.41 10.34 9.48
N ILE A 112 2.23 10.70 9.95
CA ILE A 112 2.04 11.87 10.83
C ILE A 112 2.80 11.67 12.14
N LEU A 113 2.72 10.51 12.77
CA LEU A 113 3.45 10.18 13.99
C LEU A 113 4.97 10.24 13.78
N ASN A 114 5.46 9.70 12.68
CA ASN A 114 6.88 9.70 12.35
C ASN A 114 7.41 11.12 12.12
N LEU A 115 6.67 11.93 11.38
CA LEU A 115 7.00 13.32 11.09
C LEU A 115 6.94 14.19 12.36
N GLY A 116 5.92 14.03 13.19
CA GLY A 116 5.76 14.73 14.47
C GLY A 116 6.91 14.41 15.43
N ALA A 117 7.26 13.14 15.55
CA ALA A 117 8.39 12.71 16.40
C ALA A 117 9.75 13.27 15.90
N ALA A 118 9.95 13.35 14.60
CA ALA A 118 11.15 13.95 14.01
C ALA A 118 11.22 15.46 14.27
N HIS A 119 10.07 16.15 14.16
CA HIS A 119 9.97 17.60 14.40
C HIS A 119 10.25 17.96 15.86
N ILE A 120 9.64 17.25 16.81
CA ILE A 120 9.85 17.44 18.25
C ILE A 120 11.33 17.25 18.60
N ARG A 121 11.97 16.22 18.06
CA ARG A 121 13.40 15.97 18.29
C ARG A 121 14.27 17.10 17.78
N HIS A 122 14.00 17.61 16.58
CA HIS A 122 14.74 18.75 16.02
C HIS A 122 14.61 20.00 16.92
N HIS A 123 13.40 20.25 17.41
CA HIS A 123 13.12 21.40 18.30
C HIS A 123 13.86 21.29 19.63
N ILE A 124 13.87 20.12 20.24
CA ILE A 124 14.60 19.88 21.52
C ILE A 124 16.10 20.08 21.32
N HIS A 125 16.67 19.59 20.22
CA HIS A 125 18.08 19.81 19.90
C HIS A 125 18.43 21.28 19.72
N CYS A 126 17.59 22.07 19.05
CA CYS A 126 17.81 23.50 18.86
C CYS A 126 17.68 24.32 20.16
N VAL A 127 16.88 23.87 21.12
CA VAL A 127 16.69 24.59 22.40
C VAL A 127 17.79 24.27 23.41
N LEU A 128 18.40 23.08 23.31
CA LEU A 128 19.43 22.62 24.26
C LEU A 128 20.88 22.89 23.76
N SER A 129 21.04 23.38 22.54
CA SER A 129 22.32 23.81 21.97
C SER A 129 22.51 25.32 22.08
#